data_2617a2bf55ef404d7102f94a66a59801
#
_entry.id   2617a2bf55ef404d7102f94a66a59801
#
_cell.length_a   1.000
_cell.length_b   1.000
_cell.length_c   1.000
_cell.angle_alpha   90.00
_cell.angle_beta   90.00
_cell.angle_gamma   90.00
#
_symmetry.space_group_name_H-M   'P 1'
#
loop_
_entity.id
_entity.type
_entity.pdbx_description
1 polymer ?
#
loop_
_entity_poly.entity_id
_entity_poly.type
_entity_poly.pdbx_seq_one_letter_code
_entity_poly.pdbx_strand_id
1 'polypeptide(L)'
;MTASSLVLAGAIGHGAAAPTPLVGPATGLASMAWLLIAVPAAGAAILLLAGRVSDRWGHLLGLLASLASACLGLGILAQVLGLPAEERTMVVSLWRWFGAGDLDVRIGLRIDPLSLTFVALVTFVGFLIHVYSVAYMAHDRDRRRFFAYLNLFIAAMLTLVLGDSYI
;
A
#
# COMPACT_ATOMS: atom_id res chain seq x y z
N MET A 1 -39.81 -50.54 -37.21
CA MET A 1 -38.70 -50.89 -36.33
C MET A 1 -37.75 -49.67 -36.29
N THR A 2 -37.93 -48.84 -35.31
CA THR A 2 -37.29 -47.54 -35.17
C THR A 2 -36.15 -47.65 -34.15
N ALA A 3 -34.95 -47.50 -34.63
CA ALA A 3 -33.76 -47.42 -33.75
C ALA A 3 -33.62 -45.98 -33.22
N SER A 4 -33.92 -45.85 -31.95
CA SER A 4 -33.68 -44.59 -31.22
C SER A 4 -32.19 -44.45 -30.94
N SER A 5 -31.56 -43.51 -31.62
CA SER A 5 -30.18 -43.07 -31.36
C SER A 5 -30.17 -42.25 -30.08
N LEU A 6 -29.65 -42.83 -29.02
CA LEU A 6 -29.37 -42.13 -27.77
C LEU A 6 -28.13 -41.25 -27.97
N VAL A 7 -28.34 -39.99 -28.19
CA VAL A 7 -27.25 -38.97 -28.17
C VAL A 7 -26.96 -38.69 -26.71
N LEU A 8 -25.89 -39.28 -26.21
CA LEU A 8 -25.31 -38.96 -24.92
C LEU A 8 -24.59 -37.61 -25.05
N ALA A 9 -25.34 -36.50 -24.88
CA ALA A 9 -24.75 -35.19 -24.74
C ALA A 9 -24.01 -35.11 -23.40
N GLY A 10 -22.72 -35.37 -23.42
CA GLY A 10 -21.85 -35.11 -22.28
C GLY A 10 -21.89 -33.61 -21.96
N ALA A 11 -22.61 -33.26 -20.90
CA ALA A 11 -22.53 -31.95 -20.29
C ALA A 11 -21.09 -31.79 -19.75
N ILE A 12 -20.24 -31.18 -20.57
CA ILE A 12 -18.98 -30.64 -20.10
C ILE A 12 -19.39 -29.51 -19.16
N GLY A 13 -19.35 -29.80 -17.85
CA GLY A 13 -19.54 -28.75 -16.83
C GLY A 13 -18.54 -27.66 -17.07
N HIS A 14 -19.03 -26.52 -17.58
CA HIS A 14 -18.28 -25.30 -17.53
C HIS A 14 -18.04 -25.05 -16.05
N GLY A 15 -16.81 -25.29 -15.59
CA GLY A 15 -16.39 -24.89 -14.27
C GLY A 15 -16.80 -23.41 -14.11
N ALA A 16 -17.65 -23.13 -13.13
CA ALA A 16 -18.04 -21.79 -12.81
C ALA A 16 -16.73 -20.99 -12.62
N ALA A 17 -16.47 -20.08 -13.55
CA ALA A 17 -15.36 -19.17 -13.41
C ALA A 17 -15.51 -18.51 -12.04
N ALA A 18 -14.47 -18.58 -11.22
CA ALA A 18 -14.47 -17.90 -9.92
C ALA A 18 -14.91 -16.44 -10.17
N PRO A 19 -15.86 -15.90 -9.38
CA PRO A 19 -16.34 -14.55 -9.59
C PRO A 19 -15.14 -13.63 -9.62
N THR A 20 -14.99 -12.89 -10.73
CA THR A 20 -13.95 -11.87 -10.82
C THR A 20 -14.22 -10.85 -9.73
N PRO A 21 -13.25 -10.57 -8.85
CA PRO A 21 -13.47 -9.62 -7.76
C PRO A 21 -13.88 -8.28 -8.36
N LEU A 22 -15.01 -7.75 -7.92
CA LEU A 22 -15.48 -6.44 -8.33
C LEU A 22 -14.52 -5.41 -7.77
N VAL A 23 -13.76 -4.75 -8.64
CA VAL A 23 -12.86 -3.67 -8.25
C VAL A 23 -13.71 -2.42 -8.04
N GLY A 24 -13.92 -2.07 -6.76
CA GLY A 24 -14.68 -0.89 -6.36
C GLY A 24 -13.79 0.32 -6.07
N PRO A 25 -14.39 1.53 -6.00
CA PRO A 25 -13.68 2.70 -5.48
C PRO A 25 -13.38 2.51 -3.99
N ALA A 26 -12.21 2.96 -3.55
CA ALA A 26 -11.84 2.87 -2.14
C ALA A 26 -12.74 3.76 -1.27
N THR A 27 -13.23 3.21 -0.16
CA THR A 27 -14.11 3.88 0.80
C THR A 27 -13.51 3.91 2.19
N GLY A 28 -13.94 4.86 3.03
CA GLY A 28 -13.47 4.98 4.42
C GLY A 28 -11.96 5.24 4.51
N LEU A 29 -11.26 4.52 5.41
CA LEU A 29 -9.81 4.67 5.59
C LEU A 29 -9.02 4.27 4.35
N ALA A 30 -9.54 3.34 3.53
CA ALA A 30 -8.87 2.93 2.30
C ALA A 30 -8.71 4.07 1.29
N SER A 31 -9.61 5.07 1.27
CA SER A 31 -9.47 6.27 0.44
C SER A 31 -8.28 7.13 0.82
N MET A 32 -7.78 6.98 2.05
CA MET A 32 -6.60 7.68 2.58
C MET A 32 -5.28 6.91 2.37
N ALA A 33 -5.30 5.82 1.61
CA ALA A 33 -4.11 4.98 1.39
C ALA A 33 -2.91 5.75 0.81
N TRP A 34 -3.13 6.84 0.08
CA TRP A 34 -2.05 7.71 -0.39
C TRP A 34 -1.23 8.33 0.74
N LEU A 35 -1.83 8.53 1.94
CA LEU A 35 -1.12 9.03 3.12
C LEU A 35 -0.09 8.02 3.64
N LEU A 36 -0.28 6.73 3.41
CA LEU A 36 0.72 5.72 3.75
C LEU A 36 2.09 6.03 3.13
N ILE A 37 2.07 6.54 1.91
CA ILE A 37 3.28 6.92 1.15
C ILE A 37 3.67 8.38 1.49
N ALA A 38 2.70 9.28 1.51
CA ALA A 38 2.95 10.72 1.66
C ALA A 38 3.55 11.09 3.03
N VAL A 39 3.10 10.45 4.13
CA VAL A 39 3.57 10.77 5.49
C VAL A 39 5.06 10.42 5.67
N PRO A 40 5.54 9.20 5.39
CA PRO A 40 6.96 8.92 5.52
C PRO A 40 7.80 9.66 4.46
N ALA A 41 7.28 9.89 3.25
CA ALA A 41 7.97 10.69 2.23
C ALA A 41 8.15 12.14 2.69
N ALA A 42 7.11 12.76 3.25
CA ALA A 42 7.18 14.11 3.81
C ALA A 42 8.14 14.17 5.01
N GLY A 43 8.08 13.17 5.91
CA GLY A 43 9.03 13.04 7.01
C GLY A 43 10.47 13.01 6.53
N ALA A 44 10.78 12.20 5.53
CA ALA A 44 12.10 12.13 4.90
C ALA A 44 12.50 13.46 4.27
N ALA A 45 11.61 14.09 3.50
CA ALA A 45 11.87 15.36 2.83
C ALA A 45 12.17 16.48 3.84
N ILE A 46 11.35 16.60 4.90
CA ILE A 46 11.55 17.59 5.95
C ILE A 46 12.91 17.38 6.64
N LEU A 47 13.26 16.13 6.98
CA LEU A 47 14.53 15.82 7.64
C LEU A 47 15.75 16.12 6.75
N LEU A 48 15.63 15.92 5.44
CA LEU A 48 16.71 16.21 4.49
C LEU A 48 16.86 17.72 4.24
N LEU A 49 15.73 18.43 4.06
CA LEU A 49 15.71 19.85 3.70
C LEU A 49 15.96 20.77 4.89
N ALA A 50 15.45 20.44 6.09
CA ALA A 50 15.62 21.26 7.29
C ALA A 50 17.09 21.32 7.80
N GLY A 51 17.95 20.48 7.29
CA GLY A 51 19.36 20.50 7.61
C GLY A 51 19.64 20.38 9.12
N ARG A 52 20.65 21.09 9.60
CA ARG A 52 21.10 21.02 11.01
C ARG A 52 20.08 21.51 12.04
N VAL A 53 19.06 22.27 11.62
CA VAL A 53 18.00 22.74 12.50
C VAL A 53 17.20 21.57 13.11
N SER A 54 17.07 20.47 12.38
CA SER A 54 16.30 19.30 12.83
C SER A 54 17.13 18.25 13.58
N ASP A 55 18.42 18.47 13.85
CA ASP A 55 19.27 17.45 14.49
C ASP A 55 18.77 17.07 15.91
N ARG A 56 18.14 18.00 16.63
CA ARG A 56 17.63 17.77 17.98
C ARG A 56 16.32 16.98 18.00
N TRP A 57 15.40 17.22 17.08
CA TRP A 57 14.04 16.66 17.08
C TRP A 57 13.75 15.74 15.89
N GLY A 58 14.65 15.68 14.91
CA GLY A 58 14.42 14.94 13.67
C GLY A 58 14.14 13.45 13.87
N HIS A 59 14.74 12.81 14.88
CA HIS A 59 14.45 11.42 15.21
C HIS A 59 13.01 11.21 15.66
N LEU A 60 12.42 12.18 16.40
CA LEU A 60 11.02 12.13 16.80
C LEU A 60 10.09 12.28 15.59
N LEU A 61 10.40 13.19 14.67
CA LEU A 61 9.63 13.34 13.43
C LEU A 61 9.65 12.04 12.62
N GLY A 62 10.83 11.45 12.42
CA GLY A 62 10.97 10.18 11.71
C GLY A 62 10.19 9.05 12.37
N LEU A 63 10.26 8.95 13.69
CA LEU A 63 9.51 7.99 14.48
C LEU A 63 7.99 8.19 14.38
N LEU A 64 7.52 9.44 14.51
CA LEU A 64 6.09 9.76 14.42
C LEU A 64 5.54 9.52 13.01
N ALA A 65 6.30 9.83 11.96
CA ALA A 65 5.91 9.56 10.60
C ALA A 65 5.75 8.04 10.35
N SER A 66 6.71 7.23 10.80
CA SER A 66 6.63 5.76 10.69
C SER A 66 5.49 5.17 11.53
N LEU A 67 5.25 5.68 12.75
CA LEU A 67 4.14 5.28 13.60
C LEU A 67 2.79 5.60 12.93
N ALA A 68 2.62 6.82 12.41
CA ALA A 68 1.39 7.23 11.74
C ALA A 68 1.10 6.33 10.53
N SER A 69 2.12 6.02 9.72
CA SER A 69 1.99 5.09 8.61
C SER A 69 1.63 3.67 9.06
N ALA A 70 2.23 3.18 10.15
CA ALA A 70 1.92 1.86 10.71
C ALA A 70 0.47 1.80 11.25
N CYS A 71 0.03 2.81 12.00
CA CYS A 71 -1.35 2.87 12.50
C CYS A 71 -2.37 2.92 11.37
N LEU A 72 -2.11 3.74 10.33
CA LEU A 72 -2.98 3.84 9.16
C LEU A 72 -3.02 2.53 8.38
N GLY A 73 -1.87 1.89 8.14
CA GLY A 73 -1.77 0.62 7.44
C GLY A 73 -2.53 -0.51 8.14
N LEU A 74 -2.36 -0.64 9.46
CA LEU A 74 -3.09 -1.60 10.27
C LEU A 74 -4.60 -1.28 10.32
N GLY A 75 -4.98 0.01 10.36
CA GLY A 75 -6.37 0.44 10.32
C GLY A 75 -7.06 0.08 9.00
N ILE A 76 -6.40 0.31 7.86
CA ILE A 76 -6.91 -0.08 6.54
C ILE A 76 -7.02 -1.60 6.43
N LEU A 77 -6.01 -2.34 6.90
CA LEU A 77 -6.05 -3.80 6.92
C LEU A 77 -7.24 -4.32 7.74
N ALA A 78 -7.45 -3.79 8.93
CA ALA A 78 -8.58 -4.17 9.78
C ALA A 78 -9.92 -3.87 9.12
N GLN A 79 -10.07 -2.70 8.48
CA GLN A 79 -11.26 -2.34 7.72
C GLN A 79 -11.54 -3.32 6.59
N VAL A 80 -10.54 -3.62 5.75
CA VAL A 80 -10.70 -4.48 4.58
C VAL A 80 -10.97 -5.93 4.98
N LEU A 81 -10.36 -6.42 6.06
CA LEU A 81 -10.64 -7.77 6.58
C LEU A 81 -12.08 -7.91 7.10
N GLY A 82 -12.70 -6.82 7.56
CA GLY A 82 -14.09 -6.77 7.97
C GLY A 82 -15.11 -6.79 6.82
N LEU A 83 -14.67 -6.58 5.58
CA LEU A 83 -15.54 -6.60 4.40
C LEU A 83 -15.76 -8.03 3.86
N PRO A 84 -16.87 -8.27 3.14
CA PRO A 84 -17.07 -9.49 2.38
C PRO A 84 -15.92 -9.72 1.38
N ALA A 85 -15.56 -10.98 1.13
CA ALA A 85 -14.40 -11.34 0.30
C ALA A 85 -14.45 -10.71 -1.11
N GLU A 86 -15.64 -10.51 -1.64
CA GLU A 86 -15.89 -9.95 -2.97
C GLU A 86 -15.58 -8.44 -3.07
N GLU A 87 -15.65 -7.73 -1.93
CA GLU A 87 -15.45 -6.27 -1.84
C GLU A 87 -14.06 -5.87 -1.35
N ARG A 88 -13.16 -6.83 -1.11
CA ARG A 88 -11.83 -6.59 -0.53
C ARG A 88 -10.82 -6.01 -1.50
N THR A 89 -11.15 -5.92 -2.79
CA THR A 89 -10.25 -5.34 -3.79
C THR A 89 -10.77 -3.96 -4.20
N MET A 90 -9.96 -2.94 -3.98
CA MET A 90 -10.30 -1.55 -4.23
C MET A 90 -9.17 -0.85 -4.97
N VAL A 91 -9.51 0.22 -5.72
CA VAL A 91 -8.53 1.08 -6.37
C VAL A 91 -8.74 2.53 -5.94
N VAL A 92 -7.67 3.17 -5.52
CA VAL A 92 -7.60 4.62 -5.32
C VAL A 92 -6.97 5.22 -6.55
N SER A 93 -7.76 5.85 -7.44
CA SER A 93 -7.21 6.62 -8.54
C SER A 93 -6.67 7.96 -8.03
N LEU A 94 -5.38 8.21 -8.21
CA LEU A 94 -4.73 9.44 -7.76
C LEU A 94 -4.87 10.54 -8.80
N TRP A 95 -4.39 10.28 -10.02
CA TRP A 95 -4.55 11.22 -11.12
C TRP A 95 -4.40 10.52 -12.48
N ARG A 96 -4.91 11.19 -13.52
CA ARG A 96 -4.73 10.79 -14.91
C ARG A 96 -3.38 11.33 -15.39
N TRP A 97 -2.46 10.41 -15.75
CA TRP A 97 -1.16 10.81 -16.26
C TRP A 97 -1.24 11.23 -17.73
N PHE A 98 -1.77 10.33 -18.57
CA PHE A 98 -1.70 10.49 -20.00
C PHE A 98 -2.94 9.86 -20.65
N GLY A 99 -3.54 10.59 -21.61
CA GLY A 99 -4.64 10.11 -22.42
C GLY A 99 -4.38 10.46 -23.88
N ALA A 100 -4.30 9.46 -24.76
CA ALA A 100 -4.18 9.63 -26.19
C ALA A 100 -5.13 8.65 -26.89
N GLY A 101 -6.18 9.16 -27.51
CA GLY A 101 -7.21 8.34 -28.12
C GLY A 101 -7.89 7.42 -27.12
N ASP A 102 -7.87 6.12 -27.36
CA ASP A 102 -8.46 5.10 -26.48
C ASP A 102 -7.55 4.70 -25.30
N LEU A 103 -6.32 5.21 -25.25
CA LEU A 103 -5.38 4.90 -24.17
C LEU A 103 -5.52 5.92 -23.05
N ASP A 104 -6.01 5.48 -21.89
CA ASP A 104 -6.16 6.27 -20.65
C ASP A 104 -5.28 5.66 -19.56
N VAL A 105 -4.10 6.24 -19.34
CA VAL A 105 -3.16 5.79 -18.31
C VAL A 105 -3.41 6.58 -17.04
N ARG A 106 -3.79 5.88 -15.97
CA ARG A 106 -4.04 6.45 -14.65
C ARG A 106 -3.03 5.93 -13.66
N ILE A 107 -2.53 6.81 -12.80
CA ILE A 107 -1.78 6.41 -11.63
C ILE A 107 -2.78 6.15 -10.51
N GLY A 108 -2.76 4.92 -10.01
CA GLY A 108 -3.63 4.47 -8.94
C GLY A 108 -2.87 3.64 -7.90
N LEU A 109 -3.52 3.43 -6.78
CA LEU A 109 -3.07 2.51 -5.74
C LEU A 109 -4.07 1.37 -5.67
N ARG A 110 -3.56 0.15 -5.79
CA ARG A 110 -4.35 -1.06 -5.64
C ARG A 110 -4.29 -1.56 -4.20
N ILE A 111 -5.46 -1.73 -3.63
CA ILE A 111 -5.65 -2.22 -2.27
C ILE A 111 -6.31 -3.59 -2.37
N ASP A 112 -5.58 -4.61 -2.03
CA ASP A 112 -6.06 -5.99 -1.92
C ASP A 112 -5.49 -6.63 -0.64
N PRO A 113 -6.04 -7.73 -0.15
CA PRO A 113 -5.59 -8.36 1.10
C PRO A 113 -4.11 -8.73 1.09
N LEU A 114 -3.55 -9.10 -0.05
CA LEU A 114 -2.14 -9.44 -0.20
C LEU A 114 -1.26 -8.20 -0.05
N SER A 115 -1.54 -7.15 -0.83
CA SER A 115 -0.81 -5.86 -0.74
C SER A 115 -0.89 -5.28 0.67
N LEU A 116 -2.07 -5.34 1.32
CA LEU A 116 -2.24 -4.85 2.70
C LEU A 116 -1.45 -5.66 3.73
N THR A 117 -1.28 -6.95 3.52
CA THR A 117 -0.41 -7.76 4.38
C THR A 117 1.04 -7.28 4.30
N PHE A 118 1.53 -6.99 3.09
CA PHE A 118 2.86 -6.42 2.90
C PHE A 118 2.96 -4.99 3.45
N VAL A 119 1.93 -4.17 3.28
CA VAL A 119 1.86 -2.82 3.87
C VAL A 119 1.99 -2.90 5.39
N ALA A 120 1.21 -3.78 6.03
CA ALA A 120 1.28 -3.97 7.48
C ALA A 120 2.67 -4.44 7.93
N LEU A 121 3.25 -5.40 7.22
CA LEU A 121 4.60 -5.90 7.52
C LEU A 121 5.65 -4.78 7.39
N VAL A 122 5.67 -4.06 6.26
CA VAL A 122 6.65 -3.01 5.99
C VAL A 122 6.53 -1.85 6.97
N THR A 123 5.30 -1.40 7.25
CA THR A 123 5.08 -0.26 8.15
C THR A 123 5.33 -0.63 9.61
N PHE A 124 4.88 -1.80 10.05
CA PHE A 124 5.07 -2.25 11.43
C PHE A 124 6.54 -2.56 11.74
N VAL A 125 7.20 -3.36 10.89
CA VAL A 125 8.63 -3.66 11.06
C VAL A 125 9.46 -2.39 10.91
N GLY A 126 9.12 -1.54 9.94
CA GLY A 126 9.78 -0.24 9.77
C GLY A 126 9.65 0.64 11.01
N PHE A 127 8.48 0.70 11.65
CA PHE A 127 8.30 1.39 12.92
C PHE A 127 9.15 0.80 14.05
N LEU A 128 9.19 -0.54 14.19
CA LEU A 128 10.05 -1.18 15.20
C LEU A 128 11.54 -0.85 15.00
N ILE A 129 12.00 -0.81 13.74
CA ILE A 129 13.37 -0.40 13.41
C ILE A 129 13.58 1.05 13.84
N HIS A 130 12.64 1.96 13.62
CA HIS A 130 12.74 3.35 14.06
C HIS A 130 12.85 3.45 15.61
N VAL A 131 12.02 2.71 16.34
CA VAL A 131 12.06 2.66 17.82
C VAL A 131 13.45 2.20 18.29
N TYR A 132 13.93 1.09 17.76
CA TYR A 132 15.27 0.57 18.09
C TYR A 132 16.37 1.60 17.76
N SER A 133 16.27 2.24 16.60
CA SER A 133 17.29 3.18 16.11
C SER A 133 17.37 4.46 16.94
N VAL A 134 16.33 4.83 17.71
CA VAL A 134 16.39 5.99 18.60
C VAL A 134 17.52 5.84 19.62
N ALA A 135 17.63 4.67 20.24
CA ALA A 135 18.70 4.38 21.21
C ALA A 135 20.03 4.09 20.49
N TYR A 136 19.99 3.30 19.43
CA TYR A 136 21.17 2.89 18.69
C TYR A 136 21.96 4.08 18.11
N MET A 137 21.26 5.05 17.51
CA MET A 137 21.84 6.24 16.88
C MET A 137 21.93 7.45 17.82
N ALA A 138 21.76 7.27 19.15
CA ALA A 138 21.67 8.38 20.11
C ALA A 138 22.94 9.26 20.11
N HIS A 139 24.09 8.66 19.91
CA HIS A 139 25.41 9.33 19.96
C HIS A 139 25.99 9.57 18.55
N ASP A 140 25.26 9.22 17.50
CA ASP A 140 25.75 9.37 16.13
C ASP A 140 25.49 10.78 15.59
N ARG A 141 26.48 11.33 14.89
CA ARG A 141 26.44 12.67 14.30
C ARG A 141 25.46 12.76 13.13
N ASP A 142 25.27 11.66 12.38
CA ASP A 142 24.42 11.61 11.19
C ASP A 142 23.03 11.01 11.47
N ARG A 143 22.63 10.96 12.76
CA ARG A 143 21.33 10.44 13.23
C ARG A 143 20.15 10.93 12.39
N ARG A 144 20.09 12.22 12.07
CA ARG A 144 19.02 12.84 11.26
C ARG A 144 18.91 12.22 9.87
N ARG A 145 20.05 12.08 9.18
CA ARG A 145 20.11 11.49 7.84
C ARG A 145 19.66 10.04 7.85
N PHE A 146 20.06 9.30 8.87
CA PHE A 146 19.66 7.92 9.05
C PHE A 146 18.13 7.78 9.12
N PHE A 147 17.46 8.56 9.97
CA PHE A 147 15.99 8.55 10.07
C PHE A 147 15.31 9.04 8.79
N ALA A 148 15.90 9.98 8.07
CA ALA A 148 15.40 10.42 6.78
C ALA A 148 15.42 9.29 5.74
N TYR A 149 16.54 8.56 5.64
CA TYR A 149 16.66 7.46 4.69
C TYR A 149 15.76 6.27 5.05
N LEU A 150 15.57 5.98 6.34
CA LEU A 150 14.62 4.94 6.75
C LEU A 150 13.16 5.30 6.35
N ASN A 151 12.75 6.54 6.56
CA ASN A 151 11.43 6.99 6.12
C ASN A 151 11.29 6.97 4.59
N LEU A 152 12.33 7.38 3.87
CA LEU A 152 12.35 7.31 2.40
C LEU A 152 12.25 5.87 1.91
N PHE A 153 12.92 4.94 2.57
CA PHE A 153 12.82 3.51 2.28
C PHE A 153 11.39 2.98 2.46
N ILE A 154 10.73 3.32 3.59
CA ILE A 154 9.33 2.94 3.83
C ILE A 154 8.44 3.50 2.71
N ALA A 155 8.58 4.78 2.36
CA ALA A 155 7.79 5.41 1.30
C ALA A 155 7.98 4.70 -0.06
N ALA A 156 9.23 4.40 -0.44
CA ALA A 156 9.56 3.70 -1.68
C ALA A 156 8.97 2.28 -1.72
N MET A 157 9.08 1.52 -0.61
CA MET A 157 8.52 0.18 -0.52
C MET A 157 6.99 0.18 -0.60
N LEU A 158 6.34 1.15 0.06
CA LEU A 158 4.88 1.28 -0.01
C LEU A 158 4.40 1.69 -1.41
N THR A 159 5.16 2.54 -2.10
CA THR A 159 4.88 2.87 -3.50
C THR A 159 4.96 1.64 -4.40
N LEU A 160 5.96 0.79 -4.19
CA LEU A 160 6.13 -0.45 -4.95
C LEU A 160 4.97 -1.44 -4.70
N VAL A 161 4.58 -1.61 -3.42
CA VAL A 161 3.59 -2.61 -3.01
C VAL A 161 2.17 -2.20 -3.40
N LEU A 162 1.86 -0.91 -3.35
CA LEU A 162 0.52 -0.37 -3.63
C LEU A 162 0.33 0.07 -5.10
N GLY A 163 1.40 0.20 -5.88
CA GLY A 163 1.29 0.65 -7.28
C GLY A 163 0.40 -0.27 -8.10
N ASP A 164 -0.64 0.30 -8.73
CA ASP A 164 -1.60 -0.45 -9.57
C ASP A 164 -1.13 -0.61 -11.02
N SER A 165 -0.23 0.26 -11.47
CA SER A 165 0.18 0.33 -12.88
C SER A 165 1.58 -0.24 -13.06
N TYR A 166 1.66 -1.37 -13.73
CA TYR A 166 2.88 -1.87 -14.34
C TYR A 166 2.84 -1.46 -15.82
N ILE A 167 3.62 -0.47 -16.20
CA ILE A 167 3.80 -0.07 -17.60
C ILE A 167 4.87 -0.96 -18.22
#